data_75bb4b83e1203e4ccec4d7ceb4b880d6
#
_entry.id   75bb4b83e1203e4ccec4d7ceb4b880d6
#
_cell.length_a   1.000
_cell.length_b   1.000
_cell.length_c   1.000
_cell.angle_alpha   90.00
_cell.angle_beta   90.00
_cell.angle_gamma   90.00
#
_symmetry.space_group_name_H-M   'P 1'
#
loop_
_entity.id
_entity.type
_entity.pdbx_description
1 polymer ?
#
loop_
_entity_poly.entity_id
_entity_poly.type
_entity_poly.pdbx_seq_one_letter_code
_entity_poly.pdbx_strand_id
1 'polypeptide(L)'
;NDLLQHIPKKSILTPHPKELKRLIGEWNDDFEMLAKAKSFSKKHDVILVCKNAHTISVYHDDIYINNTGNQGMATAGSGDTLTGMLSGLIAQDYDPVVAAVFGVYLHGAAGDIAVNRTGFQSLTASDLIDTLGMAYIDLFQQEAPQQQDA
;
A
#
# COMPACT_ATOMS: atom_id res chain seq x y z
N ASN A 1 -12.58 15.88 16.06
CA ASN A 1 -11.90 16.08 14.77
C ASN A 1 -10.76 17.10 14.80
N ASP A 2 -10.48 17.71 15.95
CA ASP A 2 -9.36 18.68 16.05
C ASP A 2 -7.98 18.07 15.83
N LEU A 3 -7.81 16.77 16.06
CA LEU A 3 -6.51 16.10 15.89
C LEU A 3 -6.03 16.04 14.44
N LEU A 4 -6.93 16.05 13.45
CA LEU A 4 -6.56 15.99 12.03
C LEU A 4 -5.73 17.19 11.57
N GLN A 5 -5.92 18.34 12.19
CA GLN A 5 -5.13 19.55 11.87
C GLN A 5 -3.67 19.47 12.36
N HIS A 6 -3.34 18.53 13.23
CA HIS A 6 -2.01 18.33 13.78
C HIS A 6 -1.23 17.23 13.06
N ILE A 7 -1.82 16.56 12.05
CA ILE A 7 -1.12 15.56 11.25
C ILE A 7 -0.03 16.26 10.43
N PRO A 8 1.23 15.81 10.52
CA PRO A 8 2.30 16.38 9.70
C PRO A 8 1.99 16.23 8.20
N LYS A 9 2.39 17.22 7.43
CA LYS A 9 2.29 17.17 5.97
C LYS A 9 2.99 15.93 5.41
N LYS A 10 2.45 15.39 4.32
CA LYS A 10 2.93 14.15 3.68
C LYS A 10 2.95 12.91 4.58
N SER A 11 2.22 12.92 5.71
CA SER A 11 1.98 11.68 6.46
C SER A 11 1.24 10.67 5.62
N ILE A 12 1.61 9.39 5.74
CA ILE A 12 0.95 8.28 5.07
C ILE A 12 -0.08 7.68 6.03
N LEU A 13 -1.35 7.72 5.66
CA LEU A 13 -2.44 7.08 6.39
C LEU A 13 -2.87 5.82 5.64
N THR A 14 -3.01 4.70 6.35
CA THR A 14 -3.32 3.39 5.75
C THR A 14 -4.69 2.85 6.17
N PRO A 15 -5.79 3.59 5.95
CA PRO A 15 -7.09 3.19 6.44
C PRO A 15 -7.65 1.96 5.72
N HIS A 16 -8.23 1.03 6.49
CA HIS A 16 -9.16 0.04 5.93
C HIS A 16 -10.54 0.71 5.69
N PRO A 17 -11.50 0.09 4.97
CA PRO A 17 -12.74 0.75 4.55
C PRO A 17 -13.53 1.41 5.69
N LYS A 18 -13.62 0.77 6.88
CA LYS A 18 -14.34 1.36 8.02
C LYS A 18 -13.62 2.58 8.62
N GLU A 19 -12.30 2.58 8.61
CA GLU A 19 -11.49 3.72 9.05
C GLU A 19 -11.58 4.86 8.04
N LEU A 20 -11.54 4.53 6.75
CA LEU A 20 -11.69 5.50 5.66
C LEU A 20 -13.03 6.24 5.79
N LYS A 21 -14.14 5.52 6.05
CA LYS A 21 -15.45 6.13 6.29
C LYS A 21 -15.45 7.12 7.46
N ARG A 22 -14.69 6.86 8.50
CA ARG A 22 -14.55 7.82 9.63
C ARG A 22 -13.79 9.08 9.25
N LEU A 23 -12.87 8.99 8.27
CA LEU A 23 -12.06 10.12 7.80
C LEU A 23 -12.82 10.98 6.79
N ILE A 24 -13.44 10.35 5.77
CA ILE A 24 -14.01 11.05 4.60
C ILE A 24 -15.55 11.01 4.53
N GLY A 25 -16.20 10.31 5.47
CA GLY A 25 -17.65 10.10 5.47
C GLY A 25 -18.07 8.90 4.60
N GLU A 26 -19.38 8.63 4.56
CA GLU A 26 -19.98 7.57 3.73
C GLU A 26 -19.91 7.95 2.24
N TRP A 27 -19.92 6.94 1.38
CA TRP A 27 -19.98 7.08 -0.08
C TRP A 27 -20.92 6.03 -0.69
N ASN A 28 -21.47 6.33 -1.86
CA ASN A 28 -22.41 5.46 -2.58
C ASN A 28 -21.70 4.60 -3.63
N ASP A 29 -20.62 5.10 -4.22
CA ASP A 29 -19.84 4.41 -5.25
C ASP A 29 -18.34 4.78 -5.17
N ASP A 30 -17.53 4.07 -5.96
CA ASP A 30 -16.07 4.25 -5.94
C ASP A 30 -15.63 5.64 -6.46
N PHE A 31 -16.40 6.27 -7.36
CA PHE A 31 -16.08 7.61 -7.86
C PHE A 31 -16.27 8.65 -6.76
N GLU A 32 -17.35 8.54 -5.99
CA GLU A 32 -17.59 9.42 -4.84
C GLU A 32 -16.52 9.20 -3.77
N MET A 33 -16.15 7.95 -3.50
CA MET A 33 -15.06 7.62 -2.57
C MET A 33 -13.75 8.28 -3.00
N LEU A 34 -13.35 8.15 -4.27
CA LEU A 34 -12.14 8.76 -4.81
C LEU A 34 -12.17 10.29 -4.75
N ALA A 35 -13.31 10.91 -5.08
CA ALA A 35 -13.47 12.37 -4.98
C ALA A 35 -13.30 12.87 -3.55
N LYS A 36 -13.88 12.18 -2.57
CA LYS A 36 -13.72 12.48 -1.14
C LYS A 36 -12.30 12.25 -0.63
N ALA A 37 -11.66 11.15 -1.07
CA ALA A 37 -10.27 10.85 -0.72
C ALA A 37 -9.31 11.92 -1.24
N LYS A 38 -9.46 12.36 -2.49
CA LYS A 38 -8.69 13.48 -3.07
C LYS A 38 -8.89 14.78 -2.29
N SER A 39 -10.14 15.11 -1.98
CA SER A 39 -10.47 16.31 -1.20
C SER A 39 -9.83 16.29 0.19
N PHE A 40 -9.88 15.14 0.87
CA PHE A 40 -9.25 14.95 2.17
C PHE A 40 -7.72 15.06 2.09
N SER A 41 -7.10 14.38 1.11
CA SER A 41 -5.66 14.44 0.86
C SER A 41 -5.18 15.87 0.64
N LYS A 42 -5.86 16.64 -0.21
CA LYS A 42 -5.55 18.06 -0.45
C LYS A 42 -5.70 18.91 0.80
N LYS A 43 -6.80 18.73 1.52
CA LYS A 43 -7.13 19.56 2.71
C LYS A 43 -6.08 19.38 3.82
N HIS A 44 -5.57 18.17 4.02
CA HIS A 44 -4.66 17.84 5.11
C HIS A 44 -3.21 17.64 4.66
N ASP A 45 -2.96 17.70 3.33
CA ASP A 45 -1.66 17.42 2.71
C ASP A 45 -1.09 16.06 3.16
N VAL A 46 -1.90 14.99 3.04
CA VAL A 46 -1.57 13.63 3.45
C VAL A 46 -1.73 12.65 2.30
N ILE A 47 -1.01 11.53 2.36
CA ILE A 47 -1.14 10.42 1.43
C ILE A 47 -2.12 9.41 2.05
N LEU A 48 -3.15 9.02 1.30
CA LEU A 48 -4.10 7.99 1.70
C LEU A 48 -3.79 6.69 0.97
N VAL A 49 -3.48 5.63 1.72
CA VAL A 49 -3.40 4.26 1.22
C VAL A 49 -4.70 3.56 1.60
N CYS A 50 -5.68 3.63 0.71
CA CYS A 50 -7.02 3.08 0.90
C CYS A 50 -6.97 1.55 0.69
N LYS A 51 -6.89 0.79 1.78
CA LYS A 51 -6.83 -0.68 1.74
C LYS A 51 -8.14 -1.28 1.27
N ASN A 52 -8.10 -2.11 0.25
CA ASN A 52 -9.21 -2.91 -0.28
C ASN A 52 -8.63 -4.09 -1.09
N ALA A 53 -9.47 -4.84 -1.79
CA ALA A 53 -9.03 -5.89 -2.73
C ALA A 53 -7.97 -5.36 -3.72
N HIS A 54 -8.17 -4.16 -4.23
CA HIS A 54 -7.16 -3.37 -4.92
C HIS A 54 -6.86 -2.13 -4.07
N THR A 55 -5.69 -2.08 -3.46
CA THR A 55 -5.27 -0.93 -2.66
C THR A 55 -5.04 0.28 -3.57
N ILE A 56 -5.59 1.42 -3.19
CA ILE A 56 -5.47 2.67 -3.96
C ILE A 56 -4.72 3.68 -3.11
N SER A 57 -3.60 4.18 -3.63
CA SER A 57 -2.86 5.30 -3.03
C SER A 57 -3.31 6.61 -3.67
N VAL A 58 -3.66 7.60 -2.85
CA VAL A 58 -4.16 8.90 -3.29
C VAL A 58 -3.30 10.00 -2.67
N TYR A 59 -2.77 10.88 -3.51
CA TYR A 59 -2.12 12.12 -3.07
C TYR A 59 -2.58 13.27 -3.96
N HIS A 60 -3.31 14.21 -3.37
CA HIS A 60 -3.97 15.31 -4.06
C HIS A 60 -4.85 14.81 -5.22
N ASP A 61 -4.49 15.08 -6.48
CA ASP A 61 -5.23 14.63 -7.66
C ASP A 61 -4.72 13.29 -8.22
N ASP A 62 -3.53 12.86 -7.78
CA ASP A 62 -2.90 11.65 -8.28
C ASP A 62 -3.49 10.40 -7.60
N ILE A 63 -3.76 9.39 -8.41
CA ILE A 63 -4.29 8.09 -8.00
C ILE A 63 -3.38 6.99 -8.54
N TYR A 64 -2.98 6.09 -7.66
CA TYR A 64 -2.17 4.92 -7.98
C TYR A 64 -2.94 3.67 -7.55
N ILE A 65 -3.30 2.82 -8.51
CA ILE A 65 -4.04 1.58 -8.27
C ILE A 65 -3.05 0.42 -8.26
N ASN A 66 -2.98 -0.29 -7.15
CA ASN A 66 -2.12 -1.45 -7.01
C ASN A 66 -2.76 -2.69 -7.63
N ASN A 67 -1.95 -3.47 -8.36
CA ASN A 67 -2.36 -4.70 -9.02
C ASN A 67 -1.68 -5.96 -8.47
N THR A 68 -0.89 -5.85 -7.39
CA THR A 68 -0.29 -6.97 -6.69
C THR A 68 -1.06 -7.31 -5.43
N GLY A 69 -0.87 -8.53 -4.94
CA GLY A 69 -1.53 -9.03 -3.74
C GLY A 69 -2.71 -9.92 -4.04
N ASN A 70 -3.11 -10.69 -3.04
CA ASN A 70 -4.13 -11.70 -3.15
C ASN A 70 -5.00 -11.76 -1.88
N GLN A 71 -6.08 -12.52 -1.97
CA GLN A 71 -7.07 -12.66 -0.89
C GLN A 71 -6.52 -13.30 0.39
N GLY A 72 -5.45 -14.08 0.34
CA GLY A 72 -4.79 -14.66 1.51
C GLY A 72 -4.18 -13.61 2.43
N MET A 73 -3.89 -12.41 1.89
CA MET A 73 -3.35 -11.30 2.66
C MET A 73 -4.38 -10.65 3.62
N ALA A 74 -5.65 -11.07 3.58
CA ALA A 74 -6.67 -10.66 4.55
C ALA A 74 -6.48 -11.38 5.91
N THR A 75 -5.25 -11.39 6.42
CA THR A 75 -4.81 -12.01 7.68
C THR A 75 -4.44 -10.96 8.72
N ALA A 76 -4.50 -11.35 9.99
CA ALA A 76 -4.08 -10.46 11.09
C ALA A 76 -2.60 -10.09 10.97
N GLY A 77 -2.27 -8.82 11.20
CA GLY A 77 -0.89 -8.31 11.11
C GLY A 77 -0.42 -7.92 9.71
N SER A 78 -1.18 -8.24 8.63
CA SER A 78 -0.82 -7.83 7.27
C SER A 78 -0.73 -6.30 7.12
N GLY A 79 -1.67 -5.57 7.73
CA GLY A 79 -1.63 -4.09 7.76
C GLY A 79 -0.45 -3.52 8.55
N ASP A 80 -0.06 -4.19 9.64
CA ASP A 80 1.11 -3.79 10.45
C ASP A 80 2.40 -4.03 9.68
N THR A 81 2.48 -5.15 8.94
CA THR A 81 3.59 -5.43 8.02
C THR A 81 3.72 -4.33 6.97
N LEU A 82 2.61 -3.93 6.33
CA LEU A 82 2.61 -2.81 5.39
C LEU A 82 3.13 -1.52 6.05
N THR A 83 2.64 -1.18 7.24
CA THR A 83 3.08 0.01 7.97
C THR A 83 4.57 -0.03 8.28
N GLY A 84 5.11 -1.18 8.68
CA GLY A 84 6.54 -1.40 8.88
C GLY A 84 7.36 -1.17 7.62
N MET A 85 6.90 -1.70 6.47
CA MET A 85 7.55 -1.51 5.17
C MET A 85 7.57 -0.04 4.75
N LEU A 86 6.43 0.65 4.87
CA LEU A 86 6.35 2.09 4.56
C LEU A 86 7.29 2.91 5.45
N SER A 87 7.33 2.60 6.75
CA SER A 87 8.23 3.25 7.70
C SER A 87 9.70 3.01 7.36
N GLY A 88 10.04 1.78 6.95
CA GLY A 88 11.40 1.43 6.51
C GLY A 88 11.84 2.18 5.25
N LEU A 89 10.94 2.39 4.28
CA LEU A 89 11.20 3.18 3.08
C LEU A 89 11.39 4.67 3.42
N ILE A 90 10.53 5.23 4.25
CA ILE A 90 10.67 6.62 4.73
C ILE A 90 12.00 6.80 5.49
N ALA A 91 12.39 5.85 6.32
CA ALA A 91 13.67 5.90 7.05
C ALA A 91 14.90 5.83 6.14
N GLN A 92 14.73 5.40 4.89
CA GLN A 92 15.75 5.39 3.84
C GLN A 92 15.65 6.61 2.89
N ASP A 93 14.96 7.67 3.32
CA ASP A 93 14.78 8.93 2.59
C ASP A 93 14.02 8.82 1.26
N TYR A 94 13.19 7.78 1.08
CA TYR A 94 12.26 7.76 -0.05
C TYR A 94 11.25 8.92 0.08
N ASP A 95 10.92 9.57 -1.04
CA ASP A 95 9.79 10.51 -1.05
C ASP A 95 8.52 9.80 -0.55
N PRO A 96 7.72 10.42 0.33
CA PRO A 96 6.56 9.75 0.93
C PRO A 96 5.53 9.20 -0.06
N VAL A 97 5.33 9.85 -1.22
CA VAL A 97 4.41 9.35 -2.26
C VAL A 97 5.01 8.10 -2.91
N VAL A 98 6.31 8.14 -3.23
CA VAL A 98 7.03 6.98 -3.77
C VAL A 98 7.02 5.84 -2.76
N ALA A 99 7.31 6.11 -1.48
CA ALA A 99 7.26 5.10 -0.42
C ALA A 99 5.89 4.45 -0.30
N ALA A 100 4.80 5.23 -0.38
CA ALA A 100 3.44 4.72 -0.32
C ALA A 100 3.12 3.79 -1.51
N VAL A 101 3.39 4.22 -2.74
CA VAL A 101 3.09 3.45 -3.95
C VAL A 101 3.97 2.20 -4.03
N PHE A 102 5.27 2.37 -3.84
CA PHE A 102 6.26 1.28 -3.92
C PHE A 102 6.07 0.26 -2.79
N GLY A 103 5.84 0.73 -1.56
CA GLY A 103 5.61 -0.15 -0.41
C GLY A 103 4.34 -0.98 -0.55
N VAL A 104 3.25 -0.41 -1.09
CA VAL A 104 2.02 -1.15 -1.38
C VAL A 104 2.26 -2.21 -2.45
N TYR A 105 2.99 -1.87 -3.51
CA TYR A 105 3.37 -2.83 -4.56
C TYR A 105 4.18 -4.00 -3.99
N LEU A 106 5.26 -3.71 -3.26
CA LEU A 106 6.12 -4.73 -2.67
C LEU A 106 5.38 -5.63 -1.66
N HIS A 107 4.52 -5.03 -0.85
CA HIS A 107 3.69 -5.78 0.11
C HIS A 107 2.80 -6.79 -0.62
N GLY A 108 2.14 -6.37 -1.70
CA GLY A 108 1.33 -7.24 -2.53
C GLY A 108 2.16 -8.33 -3.21
N ALA A 109 3.29 -7.97 -3.84
CA ALA A 109 4.20 -8.91 -4.49
C ALA A 109 4.75 -9.96 -3.52
N ALA A 110 5.12 -9.55 -2.31
CA ALA A 110 5.51 -10.49 -1.25
C ALA A 110 4.40 -11.49 -0.92
N GLY A 111 3.14 -11.01 -0.84
CA GLY A 111 1.97 -11.87 -0.66
C GLY A 111 1.74 -12.85 -1.80
N ASP A 112 1.96 -12.42 -3.04
CA ASP A 112 1.83 -13.29 -4.21
C ASP A 112 2.91 -14.38 -4.25
N ILE A 113 4.12 -14.08 -3.78
CA ILE A 113 5.17 -15.08 -3.62
C ILE A 113 4.84 -16.02 -2.44
N ALA A 114 4.40 -15.47 -1.31
CA ALA A 114 4.13 -16.25 -0.11
C ALA A 114 3.02 -17.29 -0.33
N VAL A 115 1.95 -16.94 -1.05
CA VAL A 115 0.82 -17.84 -1.29
C VAL A 115 1.22 -19.09 -2.07
N ASN A 116 2.27 -19.04 -2.90
CA ASN A 116 2.80 -20.21 -3.60
C ASN A 116 3.43 -21.26 -2.67
N ARG A 117 3.79 -20.85 -1.44
CA ARG A 117 4.36 -21.74 -0.43
C ARG A 117 3.32 -22.23 0.57
N THR A 118 2.41 -21.34 0.98
CA THR A 118 1.49 -21.57 2.10
C THR A 118 0.06 -21.86 1.67
N GLY A 119 -0.31 -21.48 0.44
CA GLY A 119 -1.72 -21.38 0.03
C GLY A 119 -2.42 -20.19 0.70
N PHE A 120 -3.62 -19.88 0.22
CA PHE A 120 -4.39 -18.71 0.70
C PHE A 120 -4.82 -18.81 2.16
N GLN A 121 -5.18 -20.02 2.63
CA GLN A 121 -5.76 -20.23 3.97
C GLN A 121 -4.71 -20.20 5.09
N SER A 122 -3.45 -20.51 4.76
CA SER A 122 -2.38 -20.62 5.74
C SER A 122 -1.44 -19.42 5.79
N LEU A 123 -1.65 -18.44 4.89
CA LEU A 123 -0.81 -17.27 4.77
C LEU A 123 -0.89 -16.40 6.04
N THR A 124 0.27 -16.07 6.59
CA THR A 124 0.43 -15.24 7.79
C THR A 124 1.21 -13.96 7.50
N ALA A 125 1.17 -13.00 8.42
CA ALA A 125 1.98 -11.78 8.32
C ALA A 125 3.49 -12.06 8.29
N SER A 126 3.95 -13.11 9.00
CA SER A 126 5.36 -13.52 8.97
C SER A 126 5.80 -14.00 7.60
N ASP A 127 4.93 -14.72 6.88
CA ASP A 127 5.25 -15.18 5.52
C ASP A 127 5.46 -14.00 4.55
N LEU A 128 4.70 -12.88 4.75
CA LEU A 128 4.90 -11.65 3.97
C LEU A 128 6.29 -11.05 4.21
N ILE A 129 6.74 -11.04 5.47
CA ILE A 129 8.07 -10.54 5.85
C ILE A 129 9.16 -11.43 5.24
N ASP A 130 9.01 -12.74 5.35
CA ASP A 130 10.00 -13.72 4.88
C ASP A 130 10.16 -13.71 3.35
N THR A 131 9.11 -13.32 2.62
CA THR A 131 9.14 -13.26 1.13
C THR A 131 9.47 -11.89 0.57
N LEU A 132 9.58 -10.86 1.40
CA LEU A 132 9.86 -9.49 0.96
C LEU A 132 11.16 -9.38 0.15
N GLY A 133 12.23 -10.04 0.60
CA GLY A 133 13.51 -10.04 -0.12
C GLY A 133 13.40 -10.63 -1.52
N MET A 134 12.56 -11.64 -1.72
CA MET A 134 12.30 -12.23 -3.04
C MET A 134 11.51 -11.26 -3.93
N ALA A 135 10.55 -10.54 -3.38
CA ALA A 135 9.80 -9.52 -4.13
C ALA A 135 10.72 -8.41 -4.67
N TYR A 136 11.73 -8.00 -3.89
CA TYR A 136 12.77 -7.09 -4.36
C TYR A 136 13.61 -7.69 -5.49
N ILE A 137 14.08 -8.94 -5.33
CA ILE A 137 14.90 -9.61 -6.35
C ILE A 137 14.13 -9.72 -7.65
N ASP A 138 12.88 -10.18 -7.62
CA ASP A 138 12.05 -10.36 -8.81
C ASP A 138 11.84 -9.03 -9.56
N LEU A 139 11.61 -7.93 -8.83
CA LEU A 139 11.43 -6.62 -9.41
C LEU A 139 12.68 -6.16 -10.18
N PHE A 140 13.85 -6.25 -9.57
CA PHE A 140 15.10 -5.78 -10.19
C PHE A 140 15.66 -6.74 -11.25
N GLN A 141 15.32 -8.01 -11.21
CA GLN A 141 15.70 -8.95 -12.29
C GLN A 141 14.90 -8.73 -13.58
N GLN A 142 13.66 -8.25 -13.49
CA GLN A 142 12.85 -7.91 -14.65
C GLN A 142 13.38 -6.69 -15.41
N GLU A 143 14.15 -5.82 -14.74
CA GLU A 143 14.75 -4.61 -15.35
C GLU A 143 16.10 -4.86 -16.02
N ALA A 144 16.73 -6.03 -15.80
CA ALA A 144 18.01 -6.35 -16.44
C ALA A 144 17.75 -6.67 -17.92
N PRO A 145 18.34 -5.92 -18.89
CA PRO A 145 18.21 -6.25 -20.29
C PRO A 145 18.80 -7.64 -20.52
N GLN A 146 18.03 -8.53 -21.15
CA GLN A 146 18.56 -9.78 -21.65
C GLN A 146 19.71 -9.44 -22.61
N GLN A 147 20.94 -9.69 -22.19
CA GLN A 147 22.08 -9.69 -23.11
C GLN A 147 21.79 -10.77 -24.15
N GLN A 148 21.39 -10.33 -25.34
CA GLN A 148 21.38 -11.21 -26.52
C GLN A 148 22.83 -11.56 -26.79
N ASP A 149 23.20 -12.77 -26.41
CA ASP A 149 24.45 -13.37 -26.87
C ASP A 149 24.39 -13.47 -28.41
N ALA A 150 25.27 -12.70 -29.04
CA ALA A 150 25.51 -12.73 -30.46
C ALA A 150 26.49 -13.84 -30.83
#